data_eeb583726902b9c3ced846dae4184240
#
_entry.id   eeb583726902b9c3ced846dae4184240
#
_cell.length_a   1.000
_cell.length_b   1.000
_cell.length_c   1.000
_cell.angle_alpha   90.00
_cell.angle_beta   90.00
_cell.angle_gamma   90.00
#
_symmetry.space_group_name_H-M   'P 1'
#
loop_
_entity.id
_entity.type
_entity.pdbx_description
1 polymer ?
#
loop_
_entity_poly.entity_id
_entity_poly.type
_entity_poly.pdbx_seq_one_letter_code
_entity_poly.pdbx_strand_id
1 'polypeptide(L)'
;LSVADFVEGRLGSDLRKKLEKIGTGGSSNEKGSRYESYFAVAKICSAVAASLQNENFDNYSVSAQEVAFVDDICYKIHDLNEKTNYQAKNSSGRAASWTKDIEDRCLYQKDIDLIYHGAKSSKSVLLVSSKSRRQKNIKKIPVSMRTYCFCEHFPYLENSSSLIMAHKPLRDDLKAICADDNLQTLDTAFKILHSAWATSSSKAQRTVGDIVGEAKRMSRPNIFHALLPEREVPGWLMEKCATFNDCYASVESGVVCVSYNGLKISVPNAADIDNKWQAVLLSTKKVEAFLQSLTDFTKQSFV
;
A
#
# COMPACT_ATOMS: atom_id res chain seq x y z
N LEU A 1 -27.57 -8.99 -12.98
CA LEU A 1 -26.82 -9.58 -14.09
C LEU A 1 -25.37 -9.69 -13.68
N SER A 2 -24.76 -10.88 -13.85
CA SER A 2 -23.32 -11.05 -13.62
C SER A 2 -22.49 -10.48 -14.78
N VAL A 3 -21.18 -10.28 -14.57
CA VAL A 3 -20.25 -9.91 -15.66
C VAL A 3 -20.29 -10.96 -16.79
N ALA A 4 -20.37 -12.24 -16.42
CA ALA A 4 -20.46 -13.34 -17.40
C ALA A 4 -21.74 -13.25 -18.26
N ASP A 5 -22.88 -12.93 -17.63
CA ASP A 5 -24.15 -12.77 -18.36
C ASP A 5 -24.13 -11.53 -19.27
N PHE A 6 -23.51 -10.44 -18.80
CA PHE A 6 -23.31 -9.25 -19.61
C PHE A 6 -22.44 -9.55 -20.85
N VAL A 7 -21.31 -10.26 -20.66
CA VAL A 7 -20.43 -10.67 -21.77
C VAL A 7 -21.15 -11.58 -22.74
N GLU A 8 -21.92 -12.54 -22.26
CA GLU A 8 -22.71 -13.44 -23.15
C GLU A 8 -23.71 -12.66 -24.00
N GLY A 9 -24.51 -11.77 -23.40
CA GLY A 9 -25.51 -10.98 -24.07
C GLY A 9 -24.94 -9.98 -25.08
N ARG A 10 -23.75 -9.41 -24.84
CA ARG A 10 -23.16 -8.38 -25.68
C ARG A 10 -22.13 -8.91 -26.68
N LEU A 11 -21.34 -9.88 -26.27
CA LEU A 11 -20.16 -10.37 -27.01
C LEU A 11 -20.25 -11.83 -27.42
N GLY A 12 -21.26 -12.56 -26.95
CA GLY A 12 -21.54 -13.94 -27.30
C GLY A 12 -20.97 -15.00 -26.34
N SER A 13 -21.52 -16.24 -26.46
CA SER A 13 -21.22 -17.35 -25.54
C SER A 13 -19.76 -17.81 -25.58
N ASP A 14 -19.07 -17.70 -26.71
CA ASP A 14 -17.66 -18.09 -26.80
C ASP A 14 -16.76 -17.17 -26.01
N LEU A 15 -17.08 -15.87 -25.93
CA LEU A 15 -16.34 -14.92 -25.08
C LEU A 15 -16.70 -15.08 -23.61
N ARG A 16 -17.91 -15.48 -23.25
CA ARG A 16 -18.24 -15.93 -21.89
C ARG A 16 -17.36 -17.10 -21.47
N LYS A 17 -17.25 -18.16 -22.26
CA LYS A 17 -16.39 -19.33 -21.99
C LYS A 17 -14.91 -18.91 -21.84
N LYS A 18 -14.45 -17.98 -22.70
CA LYS A 18 -13.09 -17.44 -22.61
C LYS A 18 -12.86 -16.67 -21.31
N LEU A 19 -13.81 -15.84 -20.89
CA LEU A 19 -13.80 -15.10 -19.64
C LEU A 19 -13.71 -16.06 -18.43
N GLU A 20 -14.56 -17.07 -18.37
CA GLU A 20 -14.59 -18.08 -17.32
C GLU A 20 -13.27 -18.88 -17.25
N LYS A 21 -12.70 -19.24 -18.40
CA LYS A 21 -11.40 -19.94 -18.47
C LYS A 21 -10.23 -19.06 -17.97
N ILE A 22 -10.26 -17.76 -18.22
CA ILE A 22 -9.26 -16.81 -17.69
C ILE A 22 -9.33 -16.82 -16.16
N GLY A 23 -10.53 -16.68 -15.59
CA GLY A 23 -10.73 -16.65 -14.13
C GLY A 23 -10.32 -17.94 -13.40
N THR A 24 -10.26 -19.10 -14.09
CA THR A 24 -9.84 -20.38 -13.49
C THR A 24 -8.34 -20.65 -13.63
N GLY A 25 -7.63 -19.99 -14.57
CA GLY A 25 -6.22 -20.27 -14.90
C GLY A 25 -5.19 -19.61 -13.98
N GLY A 26 -5.58 -18.70 -13.10
CA GLY A 26 -4.68 -17.83 -12.35
C GLY A 26 -3.92 -18.46 -11.15
N SER A 27 -4.24 -19.69 -10.77
CA SER A 27 -3.79 -20.25 -9.48
C SER A 27 -2.48 -21.07 -9.50
N SER A 28 -1.81 -21.24 -10.63
CA SER A 28 -0.79 -22.29 -10.74
C SER A 28 0.69 -21.87 -10.77
N ASN A 29 1.02 -20.58 -10.60
CA ASN A 29 2.41 -20.14 -10.68
C ASN A 29 2.84 -19.22 -9.51
N GLU A 30 3.54 -19.81 -8.52
CA GLU A 30 4.03 -19.07 -7.34
C GLU A 30 4.82 -17.79 -7.68
N LYS A 31 5.69 -17.85 -8.70
CA LYS A 31 6.49 -16.67 -9.14
C LYS A 31 5.58 -15.58 -9.75
N GLY A 32 4.56 -15.97 -10.48
CA GLY A 32 3.54 -15.06 -11.02
C GLY A 32 2.75 -14.41 -9.90
N SER A 33 2.22 -15.20 -8.98
CA SER A 33 1.45 -14.73 -7.83
C SER A 33 2.24 -13.78 -6.94
N ARG A 34 3.54 -14.07 -6.69
CA ARG A 34 4.42 -13.14 -5.93
C ARG A 34 4.63 -11.82 -6.67
N TYR A 35 4.81 -11.85 -7.98
CA TYR A 35 4.97 -10.66 -8.80
C TYR A 35 3.73 -9.76 -8.76
N GLU A 36 2.56 -10.38 -8.91
CA GLU A 36 1.27 -9.71 -8.82
C GLU A 36 1.05 -9.09 -7.44
N SER A 37 1.26 -9.86 -6.37
CA SER A 37 1.06 -9.37 -5.00
C SER A 37 2.04 -8.24 -4.63
N TYR A 38 3.30 -8.33 -5.05
CA TYR A 38 4.27 -7.26 -4.80
C TYR A 38 3.89 -5.97 -5.54
N PHE A 39 3.36 -6.09 -6.75
CA PHE A 39 2.87 -4.93 -7.49
C PHE A 39 1.60 -4.35 -6.85
N ALA A 40 0.65 -5.18 -6.40
CA ALA A 40 -0.54 -4.71 -5.69
C ALA A 40 -0.16 -3.90 -4.45
N VAL A 41 0.79 -4.40 -3.64
CA VAL A 41 1.29 -3.68 -2.47
C VAL A 41 2.03 -2.39 -2.86
N ALA A 42 2.77 -2.37 -3.95
CA ALA A 42 3.39 -1.14 -4.44
C ALA A 42 2.34 -0.09 -4.84
N LYS A 43 1.20 -0.51 -5.42
CA LYS A 43 0.07 0.40 -5.71
C LYS A 43 -0.61 0.89 -4.44
N ILE A 44 -0.74 0.04 -3.41
CA ILE A 44 -1.22 0.44 -2.09
C ILE A 44 -0.29 1.49 -1.48
N CYS A 45 1.04 1.25 -1.46
CA CYS A 45 2.01 2.22 -0.98
C CYS A 45 1.89 3.57 -1.70
N SER A 46 1.76 3.54 -3.04
CA SER A 46 1.60 4.77 -3.84
C SER A 46 0.32 5.53 -3.50
N ALA A 47 -0.81 4.82 -3.32
CA ALA A 47 -2.07 5.43 -2.92
C ALA A 47 -1.99 6.04 -1.51
N VAL A 48 -1.37 5.34 -0.55
CA VAL A 48 -1.17 5.85 0.81
C VAL A 48 -0.30 7.10 0.78
N ALA A 49 0.85 7.06 0.11
CA ALA A 49 1.77 8.20 0.02
C ALA A 49 1.10 9.42 -0.61
N ALA A 50 0.29 9.21 -1.66
CA ALA A 50 -0.46 10.29 -2.32
C ALA A 50 -1.57 10.89 -1.43
N SER A 51 -2.03 10.16 -0.42
CA SER A 51 -3.16 10.57 0.44
C SER A 51 -2.73 11.02 1.84
N LEU A 52 -1.43 11.10 2.14
CA LEU A 52 -0.95 11.45 3.48
C LEU A 52 -1.48 12.80 3.99
N GLN A 53 -1.69 13.78 3.09
CA GLN A 53 -2.13 15.11 3.48
C GLN A 53 -3.64 15.21 3.77
N ASN A 54 -4.46 14.39 3.11
CA ASN A 54 -5.92 14.47 3.20
C ASN A 54 -6.55 13.23 3.85
N GLU A 55 -5.73 12.23 4.18
CA GLU A 55 -6.13 10.96 4.80
C GLU A 55 -7.26 10.21 4.07
N ASN A 56 -7.51 10.55 2.80
CA ASN A 56 -8.59 9.95 2.01
C ASN A 56 -8.15 8.62 1.37
N PHE A 57 -7.77 7.66 2.20
CA PHE A 57 -7.30 6.33 1.75
C PHE A 57 -8.42 5.50 1.12
N ASP A 58 -9.68 5.74 1.49
CA ASP A 58 -10.84 5.05 0.94
C ASP A 58 -11.18 5.48 -0.50
N ASN A 59 -10.55 6.56 -0.99
CA ASN A 59 -10.63 6.95 -2.40
C ASN A 59 -10.00 5.93 -3.35
N TYR A 60 -9.24 4.97 -2.83
CA TYR A 60 -8.56 3.97 -3.62
C TYR A 60 -8.97 2.56 -3.24
N SER A 61 -9.12 1.69 -4.23
CA SER A 61 -9.32 0.26 -3.99
C SER A 61 -8.41 -0.58 -4.87
N VAL A 62 -8.03 -1.73 -4.33
CA VAL A 62 -7.22 -2.73 -5.00
C VAL A 62 -7.90 -4.08 -4.89
N SER A 63 -7.96 -4.82 -5.99
CA SER A 63 -8.40 -6.21 -6.03
C SER A 63 -7.52 -7.01 -6.98
N ALA A 64 -7.52 -8.32 -6.84
CA ALA A 64 -6.83 -9.23 -7.75
C ALA A 64 -7.77 -10.34 -8.17
N GLN A 65 -7.51 -10.94 -9.35
CA GLN A 65 -8.26 -12.08 -9.86
C GLN A 65 -9.77 -11.80 -9.97
N GLU A 66 -10.17 -10.58 -10.36
CA GLU A 66 -11.57 -10.25 -10.67
C GLU A 66 -12.06 -11.07 -11.86
N VAL A 67 -13.38 -11.17 -12.02
CA VAL A 67 -14.01 -11.74 -13.22
C VAL A 67 -13.89 -10.71 -14.35
N ALA A 68 -12.79 -10.76 -15.08
CA ALA A 68 -12.37 -9.76 -16.06
C ALA A 68 -11.55 -10.40 -17.18
N PHE A 69 -11.37 -9.71 -18.31
CA PHE A 69 -10.44 -10.13 -19.36
C PHE A 69 -8.99 -9.72 -19.04
N VAL A 70 -8.79 -8.63 -18.31
CA VAL A 70 -7.53 -8.16 -17.78
C VAL A 70 -7.66 -8.21 -16.25
N ASP A 71 -7.27 -9.35 -15.66
CA ASP A 71 -7.81 -9.85 -14.40
C ASP A 71 -6.80 -9.93 -13.25
N ASP A 72 -5.49 -9.80 -13.50
CA ASP A 72 -4.49 -10.06 -12.45
C ASP A 72 -4.60 -9.05 -11.30
N ILE A 73 -4.71 -7.73 -11.61
CA ILE A 73 -4.90 -6.68 -10.59
C ILE A 73 -5.82 -5.60 -11.15
N CYS A 74 -6.76 -5.14 -10.33
CA CYS A 74 -7.58 -3.97 -10.59
C CYS A 74 -7.32 -2.89 -9.54
N TYR A 75 -7.14 -1.66 -9.99
CA TYR A 75 -6.94 -0.46 -9.17
C TYR A 75 -8.01 0.57 -9.54
N LYS A 76 -8.73 1.09 -8.54
CA LYS A 76 -9.76 2.11 -8.75
C LYS A 76 -9.45 3.38 -7.99
N ILE A 77 -9.81 4.52 -8.60
CA ILE A 77 -9.84 5.84 -7.98
C ILE A 77 -11.30 6.29 -7.99
N HIS A 78 -11.92 6.30 -6.80
CA HIS A 78 -13.37 6.49 -6.68
C HIS A 78 -13.84 7.88 -7.09
N ASP A 79 -13.17 8.94 -6.63
CA ASP A 79 -13.53 10.33 -6.96
C ASP A 79 -13.46 10.60 -8.47
N LEU A 80 -12.50 10.02 -9.15
CA LEU A 80 -12.35 10.13 -10.59
C LEU A 80 -13.24 9.14 -11.34
N ASN A 81 -13.81 8.16 -10.66
CA ASN A 81 -14.46 6.99 -11.25
C ASN A 81 -13.61 6.34 -12.34
N GLU A 82 -12.30 6.21 -12.04
CA GLU A 82 -11.30 5.62 -12.94
C GLU A 82 -11.00 4.18 -12.52
N LYS A 83 -10.94 3.28 -13.49
CA LYS A 83 -10.55 1.88 -13.30
C LYS A 83 -9.34 1.55 -14.16
N THR A 84 -8.29 1.01 -13.54
CA THR A 84 -7.08 0.54 -14.22
C THR A 84 -6.89 -0.95 -13.95
N ASN A 85 -6.85 -1.74 -15.01
CA ASN A 85 -6.69 -3.19 -14.96
C ASN A 85 -5.30 -3.57 -15.45
N TYR A 86 -4.63 -4.45 -14.75
CA TYR A 86 -3.28 -4.91 -15.05
C TYR A 86 -3.26 -6.38 -15.41
N GLN A 87 -2.60 -6.71 -16.53
CA GLN A 87 -2.19 -8.06 -16.88
C GLN A 87 -0.70 -8.18 -16.59
N ALA A 88 -0.35 -8.97 -15.60
CA ALA A 88 1.04 -9.11 -15.16
C ALA A 88 1.76 -10.26 -15.88
N LYS A 89 2.96 -10.01 -16.37
CA LYS A 89 3.80 -11.00 -17.06
C LYS A 89 5.23 -10.96 -16.54
N ASN A 90 5.53 -11.86 -15.60
CA ASN A 90 6.87 -12.03 -15.06
C ASN A 90 7.73 -12.92 -15.97
N SER A 91 8.06 -12.40 -17.15
CA SER A 91 8.89 -13.11 -18.13
C SER A 91 9.66 -12.12 -19.01
N SER A 92 10.87 -12.46 -19.37
CA SER A 92 11.65 -11.76 -20.41
C SER A 92 11.36 -12.29 -21.83
N GLY A 93 10.68 -13.44 -21.93
CA GLY A 93 10.40 -14.15 -23.16
C GLY A 93 9.18 -13.65 -23.95
N ARG A 94 8.75 -14.46 -24.94
CA ARG A 94 7.60 -14.15 -25.80
C ARG A 94 6.27 -14.07 -25.02
N ALA A 95 6.16 -14.79 -23.90
CA ALA A 95 4.97 -14.79 -23.04
C ALA A 95 4.62 -13.40 -22.47
N ALA A 96 5.62 -12.51 -22.35
CA ALA A 96 5.40 -11.12 -21.91
C ALA A 96 5.29 -10.13 -23.09
N SER A 97 5.01 -10.59 -24.30
CA SER A 97 4.84 -9.72 -25.46
C SER A 97 3.41 -9.25 -25.59
N TRP A 98 3.22 -8.02 -26.09
CA TRP A 98 1.95 -7.57 -26.60
C TRP A 98 1.54 -8.44 -27.79
N THR A 99 0.39 -9.08 -27.70
CA THR A 99 -0.16 -10.01 -28.67
C THR A 99 -1.56 -9.60 -29.07
N LYS A 100 -2.09 -10.17 -30.14
CA LYS A 100 -3.48 -9.95 -30.55
C LYS A 100 -4.48 -10.38 -29.46
N ASP A 101 -4.19 -11.46 -28.72
CA ASP A 101 -5.01 -11.89 -27.59
C ASP A 101 -5.07 -10.82 -26.47
N ILE A 102 -3.95 -10.20 -26.12
CA ILE A 102 -3.92 -9.10 -25.15
C ILE A 102 -4.68 -7.87 -25.67
N GLU A 103 -4.53 -7.57 -26.95
CA GLU A 103 -5.27 -6.46 -27.61
C GLU A 103 -6.78 -6.67 -27.49
N ASP A 104 -7.26 -7.86 -27.84
CA ASP A 104 -8.68 -8.21 -27.78
C ASP A 104 -9.19 -8.18 -26.32
N ARG A 105 -8.41 -8.70 -25.37
CA ARG A 105 -8.75 -8.61 -23.93
C ARG A 105 -8.90 -7.18 -23.46
N CYS A 106 -7.98 -6.28 -23.83
CA CYS A 106 -8.06 -4.87 -23.47
C CYS A 106 -9.30 -4.18 -24.07
N LEU A 107 -9.68 -4.56 -25.30
CA LEU A 107 -10.87 -4.03 -25.94
C LEU A 107 -12.14 -4.44 -25.17
N TYR A 108 -12.28 -5.75 -24.87
CA TYR A 108 -13.44 -6.27 -24.13
C TYR A 108 -13.47 -5.74 -22.69
N GLN A 109 -12.31 -5.59 -22.05
CA GLN A 109 -12.22 -5.02 -20.70
C GLN A 109 -12.73 -3.59 -20.66
N LYS A 110 -12.39 -2.79 -21.66
CA LYS A 110 -12.89 -1.41 -21.76
C LYS A 110 -14.42 -1.35 -21.80
N ASP A 111 -15.07 -2.25 -22.56
CA ASP A 111 -16.52 -2.32 -22.62
C ASP A 111 -17.14 -2.71 -21.27
N ILE A 112 -16.53 -3.68 -20.57
CA ILE A 112 -16.96 -4.06 -19.21
C ILE A 112 -16.85 -2.87 -18.27
N ASP A 113 -15.73 -2.18 -18.26
CA ASP A 113 -15.50 -1.08 -17.32
C ASP A 113 -16.45 0.10 -17.58
N LEU A 114 -16.60 0.53 -18.83
CA LEU A 114 -17.38 1.72 -19.17
C LEU A 114 -18.89 1.43 -19.12
N ILE A 115 -19.34 0.25 -19.56
CA ILE A 115 -20.75 -0.03 -19.73
C ILE A 115 -21.34 -0.78 -18.54
N TYR A 116 -20.69 -1.86 -18.11
CA TYR A 116 -21.17 -2.65 -16.97
C TYR A 116 -20.87 -2.01 -15.63
N HIS A 117 -19.62 -1.55 -15.41
CA HIS A 117 -19.22 -0.89 -14.17
C HIS A 117 -19.52 0.60 -14.14
N GLY A 118 -19.88 1.22 -15.26
CA GLY A 118 -20.18 2.66 -15.33
C GLY A 118 -18.99 3.55 -15.06
N ALA A 119 -17.76 3.06 -15.26
CA ALA A 119 -16.55 3.85 -15.05
C ALA A 119 -16.49 5.02 -16.06
N LYS A 120 -16.01 6.20 -15.63
CA LYS A 120 -15.76 7.33 -16.53
C LYS A 120 -14.51 7.12 -17.37
N SER A 121 -13.54 6.39 -16.84
CA SER A 121 -12.28 6.11 -17.51
C SER A 121 -11.85 4.66 -17.25
N SER A 122 -11.41 3.98 -18.29
CA SER A 122 -10.84 2.63 -18.21
C SER A 122 -9.45 2.60 -18.81
N LYS A 123 -8.51 1.99 -18.09
CA LYS A 123 -7.15 1.76 -18.57
C LYS A 123 -6.81 0.27 -18.44
N SER A 124 -6.19 -0.28 -19.47
CA SER A 124 -5.65 -1.65 -19.47
C SER A 124 -4.13 -1.60 -19.62
N VAL A 125 -3.43 -2.25 -18.73
CA VAL A 125 -1.97 -2.17 -18.64
C VAL A 125 -1.35 -3.56 -18.72
N LEU A 126 -0.47 -3.78 -19.70
CA LEU A 126 0.43 -4.92 -19.69
C LEU A 126 1.62 -4.60 -18.79
N LEU A 127 1.65 -5.21 -17.61
CA LEU A 127 2.74 -5.07 -16.64
C LEU A 127 3.82 -6.10 -16.90
N VAL A 128 5.07 -5.68 -17.07
CA VAL A 128 6.19 -6.57 -17.38
C VAL A 128 7.39 -6.34 -16.48
N SER A 129 8.11 -7.42 -16.13
CA SER A 129 9.30 -7.37 -15.29
C SER A 129 10.59 -6.96 -16.04
N SER A 130 10.54 -6.82 -17.36
CA SER A 130 11.70 -6.48 -18.19
C SER A 130 11.56 -5.11 -18.85
N LYS A 131 12.51 -4.19 -18.58
CA LYS A 131 12.58 -2.86 -19.23
C LYS A 131 12.63 -2.95 -20.75
N SER A 132 13.44 -3.86 -21.29
CA SER A 132 13.56 -4.04 -22.76
C SER A 132 12.24 -4.55 -23.37
N ARG A 133 11.52 -5.41 -22.64
CA ARG A 133 10.22 -5.91 -23.08
C ARG A 133 9.19 -4.79 -23.09
N ARG A 134 9.14 -3.94 -22.06
CA ARG A 134 8.28 -2.76 -22.03
C ARG A 134 8.50 -1.89 -23.28
N GLN A 135 9.75 -1.55 -23.60
CA GLN A 135 10.07 -0.72 -24.77
C GLN A 135 9.58 -1.32 -26.09
N LYS A 136 9.72 -2.66 -26.25
CA LYS A 136 9.22 -3.38 -27.43
C LYS A 136 7.70 -3.42 -27.48
N ASN A 137 7.04 -3.59 -26.34
CA ASN A 137 5.57 -3.66 -26.26
C ASN A 137 4.90 -2.32 -26.55
N ILE A 138 5.41 -1.22 -26.03
CA ILE A 138 4.87 0.12 -26.31
C ILE A 138 4.75 0.38 -27.82
N LYS A 139 5.76 -0.06 -28.60
CA LYS A 139 5.77 0.10 -30.06
C LYS A 139 4.69 -0.77 -30.76
N LYS A 140 4.25 -1.86 -30.13
CA LYS A 140 3.27 -2.79 -30.68
C LYS A 140 1.83 -2.41 -30.35
N ILE A 141 1.59 -1.55 -29.36
CA ILE A 141 0.24 -1.07 -29.04
C ILE A 141 -0.29 -0.27 -30.22
N PRO A 142 -1.45 -0.66 -30.82
CA PRO A 142 -2.06 0.07 -31.92
C PRO A 142 -2.31 1.54 -31.56
N VAL A 143 -2.12 2.44 -32.50
CA VAL A 143 -2.28 3.89 -32.28
C VAL A 143 -3.66 4.21 -31.72
N SER A 144 -4.71 3.56 -32.22
CA SER A 144 -6.10 3.72 -31.78
C SER A 144 -6.35 3.32 -30.34
N MET A 145 -5.46 2.50 -29.73
CA MET A 145 -5.61 2.00 -28.35
C MET A 145 -4.74 2.73 -27.34
N ARG A 146 -3.81 3.58 -27.79
CA ARG A 146 -2.82 4.24 -26.89
C ARG A 146 -3.43 5.22 -25.90
N THR A 147 -4.69 5.57 -26.05
CA THR A 147 -5.41 6.43 -25.10
C THR A 147 -5.87 5.66 -23.85
N TYR A 148 -5.97 4.33 -23.93
CA TYR A 148 -6.46 3.48 -22.82
C TYR A 148 -5.63 2.19 -22.60
N CYS A 149 -4.69 1.87 -23.48
CA CYS A 149 -3.79 0.72 -23.34
C CYS A 149 -2.35 1.17 -23.14
N PHE A 150 -1.71 0.58 -22.15
CA PHE A 150 -0.33 0.93 -21.75
C PHE A 150 0.52 -0.31 -21.53
N CYS A 151 1.84 -0.11 -21.49
CA CYS A 151 2.76 -1.13 -21.01
C CYS A 151 3.68 -0.52 -19.96
N GLU A 152 3.65 -1.06 -18.74
CA GLU A 152 4.46 -0.60 -17.61
C GLU A 152 5.53 -1.62 -17.24
N HIS A 153 6.56 -1.13 -16.59
CA HIS A 153 7.64 -1.95 -16.05
C HIS A 153 7.60 -1.88 -14.53
N PHE A 154 7.54 -3.06 -13.91
CA PHE A 154 7.78 -3.25 -12.50
C PHE A 154 8.83 -4.36 -12.33
N PRO A 155 9.94 -4.16 -11.63
CA PRO A 155 10.99 -5.17 -11.56
C PRO A 155 10.51 -6.38 -10.73
N TYR A 156 10.88 -7.58 -11.16
CA TYR A 156 10.73 -8.78 -10.34
C TYR A 156 12.03 -9.07 -9.60
N LEU A 157 11.94 -9.15 -8.29
CA LEU A 157 13.02 -9.57 -7.40
C LEU A 157 12.44 -10.52 -6.34
N GLU A 158 13.24 -11.50 -5.92
CA GLU A 158 12.76 -12.58 -5.08
C GLU A 158 12.40 -12.14 -3.65
N ASN A 159 13.05 -11.08 -3.18
CA ASN A 159 12.80 -10.53 -1.85
C ASN A 159 12.44 -9.04 -1.91
N SER A 160 11.68 -8.60 -0.92
CA SER A 160 11.17 -7.24 -0.81
C SER A 160 12.27 -6.19 -0.61
N SER A 161 13.31 -6.49 0.17
CA SER A 161 14.42 -5.56 0.39
C SER A 161 15.13 -5.20 -0.91
N SER A 162 15.42 -6.21 -1.76
CA SER A 162 16.02 -5.99 -3.08
C SER A 162 15.10 -5.22 -4.01
N LEU A 163 13.78 -5.47 -3.94
CA LEU A 163 12.78 -4.73 -4.71
C LEU A 163 12.75 -3.25 -4.30
N ILE A 164 12.72 -2.96 -3.01
CA ILE A 164 12.75 -1.59 -2.47
C ILE A 164 14.02 -0.85 -2.91
N MET A 165 15.17 -1.53 -2.87
CA MET A 165 16.44 -0.95 -3.33
C MET A 165 16.43 -0.64 -4.83
N ALA A 166 15.87 -1.51 -5.66
CA ALA A 166 15.90 -1.40 -7.12
C ALA A 166 14.77 -0.51 -7.68
N HIS A 167 13.66 -0.34 -6.97
CA HIS A 167 12.47 0.40 -7.43
C HIS A 167 12.29 1.69 -6.65
N LYS A 168 12.94 2.76 -7.14
CA LYS A 168 12.94 4.07 -6.48
C LYS A 168 11.54 4.58 -6.11
N PRO A 169 10.49 4.53 -6.98
CA PRO A 169 9.15 5.01 -6.59
C PRO A 169 8.62 4.31 -5.35
N LEU A 170 8.66 2.97 -5.29
CA LEU A 170 8.22 2.22 -4.11
C LEU A 170 9.00 2.60 -2.84
N ARG A 171 10.31 2.79 -2.98
CA ARG A 171 11.15 3.21 -1.85
C ARG A 171 10.76 4.60 -1.36
N ASP A 172 10.52 5.54 -2.26
CA ASP A 172 10.13 6.91 -1.92
C ASP A 172 8.75 6.93 -1.25
N ASP A 173 7.78 6.14 -1.75
CA ASP A 173 6.45 5.98 -1.15
C ASP A 173 6.56 5.42 0.29
N LEU A 174 7.35 4.35 0.48
CA LEU A 174 7.56 3.75 1.82
C LEU A 174 8.26 4.72 2.77
N LYS A 175 9.25 5.49 2.31
CA LYS A 175 9.89 6.54 3.11
C LYS A 175 8.88 7.58 3.60
N ALA A 176 7.99 8.00 2.71
CA ALA A 176 6.94 8.96 3.07
C ALA A 176 5.99 8.38 4.12
N ILE A 177 5.57 7.10 3.98
CA ILE A 177 4.64 6.42 4.89
C ILE A 177 5.27 6.16 6.27
N CYS A 178 6.54 5.75 6.30
CA CYS A 178 7.25 5.44 7.55
C CYS A 178 7.88 6.68 8.21
N ALA A 179 7.98 7.80 7.49
CA ALA A 179 8.79 8.96 7.88
C ALA A 179 10.22 8.54 8.30
N ASP A 180 10.79 7.53 7.61
CA ASP A 180 12.08 6.88 7.87
C ASP A 180 12.71 6.47 6.54
N ASP A 181 14.05 6.36 6.50
CA ASP A 181 14.76 5.88 5.31
C ASP A 181 15.58 4.60 5.56
N ASN A 182 15.51 4.05 6.76
CA ASN A 182 16.15 2.79 7.11
C ASN A 182 15.52 1.64 6.32
N LEU A 183 16.35 0.92 5.55
CA LEU A 183 15.87 -0.18 4.70
C LEU A 183 15.14 -1.27 5.48
N GLN A 184 15.55 -1.56 6.71
CA GLN A 184 14.89 -2.59 7.53
C GLN A 184 13.48 -2.14 7.93
N THR A 185 13.27 -0.88 8.29
CA THR A 185 11.95 -0.30 8.55
C THR A 185 11.07 -0.37 7.30
N LEU A 186 11.60 0.07 6.14
CA LEU A 186 10.86 0.04 4.87
C LEU A 186 10.47 -1.38 4.45
N ASP A 187 11.39 -2.35 4.61
CA ASP A 187 11.13 -3.75 4.28
C ASP A 187 10.08 -4.38 5.22
N THR A 188 10.14 -4.03 6.51
CA THR A 188 9.15 -4.46 7.49
C THR A 188 7.78 -3.86 7.17
N ALA A 189 7.70 -2.57 6.84
CA ALA A 189 6.47 -1.90 6.44
C ALA A 189 5.85 -2.55 5.18
N PHE A 190 6.67 -2.83 4.18
CA PHE A 190 6.22 -3.52 2.97
C PHE A 190 5.65 -4.91 3.28
N LYS A 191 6.33 -5.70 4.13
CA LYS A 191 5.88 -7.03 4.54
C LYS A 191 4.57 -6.99 5.33
N ILE A 192 4.39 -6.01 6.21
CA ILE A 192 3.15 -5.82 6.96
C ILE A 192 1.99 -5.47 6.00
N LEU A 193 2.20 -4.52 5.09
CA LEU A 193 1.20 -4.18 4.06
C LEU A 193 0.88 -5.36 3.16
N HIS A 194 1.89 -6.15 2.78
CA HIS A 194 1.70 -7.37 2.01
C HIS A 194 0.87 -8.41 2.78
N SER A 195 1.16 -8.61 4.06
CA SER A 195 0.37 -9.50 4.93
C SER A 195 -1.06 -9.00 5.10
N ALA A 196 -1.26 -7.71 5.36
CA ALA A 196 -2.59 -7.10 5.47
C ALA A 196 -3.39 -7.23 4.15
N TRP A 197 -2.73 -7.11 3.00
CA TRP A 197 -3.33 -7.38 1.70
C TRP A 197 -3.74 -8.84 1.53
N ALA A 198 -2.91 -9.79 1.98
CA ALA A 198 -3.09 -11.23 1.80
C ALA A 198 -4.09 -11.87 2.79
N THR A 199 -4.42 -11.22 3.91
CA THR A 199 -5.31 -11.77 4.97
C THR A 199 -6.76 -11.96 4.54
N SER A 200 -7.20 -11.31 3.49
CA SER A 200 -8.56 -11.50 2.94
C SER A 200 -8.51 -12.09 1.55
N SER A 201 -9.67 -12.55 1.07
CA SER A 201 -9.78 -12.97 -0.33
C SER A 201 -9.33 -11.82 -1.24
N SER A 202 -8.25 -12.02 -1.98
CA SER A 202 -7.72 -11.05 -2.95
C SER A 202 -8.73 -10.70 -4.06
N LYS A 203 -9.78 -11.53 -4.22
CA LYS A 203 -10.90 -11.29 -5.15
C LYS A 203 -11.88 -10.24 -4.63
N ALA A 204 -11.94 -10.03 -3.31
CA ALA A 204 -12.77 -8.98 -2.76
C ALA A 204 -12.09 -7.62 -3.00
N GLN A 205 -12.82 -6.69 -3.58
CA GLN A 205 -12.38 -5.31 -3.66
C GLN A 205 -12.28 -4.74 -2.25
N ARG A 206 -11.08 -4.29 -1.87
CA ARG A 206 -10.85 -3.62 -0.58
C ARG A 206 -10.39 -2.20 -0.81
N THR A 207 -10.82 -1.30 0.08
CA THR A 207 -10.26 0.05 0.09
C THR A 207 -8.82 0.02 0.63
N VAL A 208 -8.03 0.99 0.22
CA VAL A 208 -6.68 1.16 0.78
C VAL A 208 -6.76 1.50 2.26
N GLY A 209 -7.83 2.22 2.70
CA GLY A 209 -8.10 2.50 4.10
C GLY A 209 -8.26 1.23 4.95
N ASP A 210 -9.04 0.25 4.48
CA ASP A 210 -9.18 -1.05 5.15
C ASP A 210 -7.83 -1.76 5.33
N ILE A 211 -7.01 -1.77 4.26
CA ILE A 211 -5.70 -2.43 4.27
C ILE A 211 -4.73 -1.72 5.23
N VAL A 212 -4.72 -0.39 5.21
CA VAL A 212 -3.91 0.44 6.12
C VAL A 212 -4.34 0.23 7.57
N GLY A 213 -5.65 0.22 7.84
CA GLY A 213 -6.19 -0.06 9.17
C GLY A 213 -5.74 -1.42 9.70
N GLU A 214 -5.75 -2.46 8.86
CA GLU A 214 -5.23 -3.78 9.19
C GLU A 214 -3.72 -3.75 9.45
N ALA A 215 -2.95 -3.12 8.55
CA ALA A 215 -1.51 -2.99 8.68
C ALA A 215 -1.10 -2.26 9.97
N LYS A 216 -1.82 -1.21 10.37
CA LYS A 216 -1.60 -0.50 11.64
C LYS A 216 -1.84 -1.40 12.85
N ARG A 217 -2.87 -2.27 12.83
CA ARG A 217 -3.13 -3.24 13.90
C ARG A 217 -2.04 -4.31 14.00
N MET A 218 -1.46 -4.73 12.86
CA MET A 218 -0.38 -5.71 12.81
C MET A 218 0.98 -5.15 13.22
N SER A 219 1.17 -3.84 13.12
CA SER A 219 2.45 -3.17 13.42
C SER A 219 2.52 -2.77 14.88
N ARG A 220 3.34 -3.49 15.66
CA ARG A 220 3.60 -3.15 17.07
C ARG A 220 5.11 -3.28 17.36
N PRO A 221 5.84 -2.17 17.64
CA PRO A 221 5.37 -0.77 17.60
C PRO A 221 4.97 -0.33 16.19
N ASN A 222 4.13 0.72 16.11
CA ASN A 222 3.67 1.21 14.82
C ASN A 222 4.82 1.90 14.07
N ILE A 223 5.17 1.35 12.91
CA ILE A 223 6.25 1.88 12.05
C ILE A 223 5.73 2.83 10.96
N PHE A 224 4.42 2.97 10.81
CA PHE A 224 3.78 3.87 9.85
C PHE A 224 3.64 5.26 10.47
N HIS A 225 4.77 5.93 10.72
CA HIS A 225 4.81 7.16 11.52
C HIS A 225 4.02 8.31 10.87
N ALA A 226 4.05 8.42 9.55
CA ALA A 226 3.27 9.44 8.85
C ALA A 226 1.74 9.22 8.90
N LEU A 227 1.29 8.03 9.34
CA LEU A 227 -0.13 7.70 9.51
C LEU A 227 -0.58 7.81 10.97
N LEU A 228 0.29 8.23 11.85
CA LEU A 228 -0.09 8.59 13.22
C LEU A 228 -0.76 9.97 13.21
N PRO A 229 -1.80 10.19 14.02
CA PRO A 229 -2.35 11.52 14.17
C PRO A 229 -1.22 12.48 14.59
N GLU A 230 -1.28 13.72 14.10
CA GLU A 230 -0.37 14.75 14.59
C GLU A 230 -0.48 14.78 16.13
N ARG A 231 0.65 14.52 16.80
CA ARG A 231 0.70 14.54 18.23
C ARG A 231 1.43 15.81 18.64
N GLU A 232 0.81 16.52 19.55
CA GLU A 232 1.49 17.59 20.26
C GLU A 232 2.09 17.03 21.55
N VAL A 233 3.20 17.62 21.98
CA VAL A 233 3.72 17.32 23.30
C VAL A 233 2.71 17.87 24.31
N PRO A 234 2.16 17.04 25.22
CA PRO A 234 1.26 17.54 26.26
C PRO A 234 1.90 18.69 27.04
N GLY A 235 1.16 19.79 27.26
CA GLY A 235 1.69 20.99 27.93
C GLY A 235 2.32 20.68 29.29
N TRP A 236 1.68 19.82 30.09
CA TRP A 236 2.22 19.37 31.38
C TRP A 236 3.57 18.68 31.25
N LEU A 237 3.81 17.94 30.14
CA LEU A 237 5.08 17.23 29.90
C LEU A 237 6.18 18.22 29.50
N MET A 238 5.86 19.20 28.67
CA MET A 238 6.79 20.28 28.34
C MET A 238 7.21 21.06 29.59
N GLU A 239 6.23 21.48 30.40
CA GLU A 239 6.45 22.20 31.67
C GLU A 239 7.32 21.37 32.62
N LYS A 240 7.04 20.06 32.72
CA LYS A 240 7.80 19.16 33.55
C LYS A 240 9.23 19.00 33.08
N CYS A 241 9.46 18.79 31.81
CA CYS A 241 10.82 18.71 31.24
C CYS A 241 11.58 20.01 31.48
N ALA A 242 10.95 21.16 31.35
CA ALA A 242 11.56 22.48 31.59
C ALA A 242 12.04 22.69 33.06
N THR A 243 11.55 21.88 34.01
CA THR A 243 12.07 21.94 35.42
C THR A 243 13.43 21.29 35.58
N PHE A 244 13.94 20.59 34.57
CA PHE A 244 15.24 19.93 34.59
C PHE A 244 16.17 20.54 33.55
N ASN A 245 17.44 20.74 33.88
CA ASN A 245 18.42 21.17 32.89
C ASN A 245 18.65 20.10 31.84
N ASP A 246 18.79 20.51 30.58
CA ASP A 246 19.06 19.62 29.41
C ASP A 246 18.02 18.54 29.17
N CYS A 247 16.80 18.69 29.73
CA CYS A 247 15.67 17.80 29.48
C CYS A 247 14.61 18.54 28.63
N TYR A 248 14.20 17.92 27.52
CA TYR A 248 13.18 18.48 26.66
C TYR A 248 12.32 17.39 26.06
N ALA A 249 11.06 17.73 25.76
CA ALA A 249 10.14 16.89 25.06
C ALA A 249 9.91 17.40 23.63
N SER A 250 9.87 16.51 22.69
CA SER A 250 9.64 16.78 21.25
C SER A 250 8.76 15.72 20.63
N VAL A 251 8.18 16.02 19.47
CA VAL A 251 7.55 14.97 18.64
C VAL A 251 8.53 14.58 17.54
N GLU A 252 8.85 13.30 17.48
CA GLU A 252 9.70 12.74 16.44
C GLU A 252 8.98 11.57 15.77
N SER A 253 8.83 11.65 14.46
CA SER A 253 8.12 10.63 13.68
C SER A 253 6.74 10.27 14.26
N GLY A 254 5.98 11.28 14.71
CA GLY A 254 4.64 11.11 15.28
C GLY A 254 4.61 10.49 16.69
N VAL A 255 5.75 10.37 17.37
CA VAL A 255 5.85 9.87 18.74
C VAL A 255 6.43 10.96 19.65
N VAL A 256 5.80 11.18 20.79
CA VAL A 256 6.37 12.06 21.81
C VAL A 256 7.63 11.41 22.39
N CYS A 257 8.71 12.14 22.36
CA CYS A 257 10.02 11.72 22.89
C CYS A 257 10.46 12.68 24.00
N VAL A 258 11.02 12.13 25.07
CA VAL A 258 11.72 12.90 26.10
C VAL A 258 13.22 12.63 25.97
N SER A 259 14.00 13.68 25.84
CA SER A 259 15.45 13.62 25.66
C SER A 259 16.15 14.25 26.86
N TYR A 260 17.23 13.60 27.33
CA TYR A 260 18.08 14.09 28.43
C TYR A 260 19.49 13.54 28.24
N ASN A 261 20.50 14.42 28.13
CA ASN A 261 21.92 14.06 28.00
C ASN A 261 22.20 12.93 26.99
N GLY A 262 21.54 12.97 25.81
CA GLY A 262 21.71 11.95 24.77
C GLY A 262 20.88 10.68 24.99
N LEU A 263 20.27 10.48 26.15
CA LEU A 263 19.24 9.45 26.35
C LEU A 263 17.93 9.93 25.75
N LYS A 264 17.21 9.04 25.06
CA LYS A 264 15.90 9.31 24.51
C LYS A 264 14.90 8.24 24.93
N ILE A 265 13.75 8.66 25.43
CA ILE A 265 12.63 7.80 25.81
C ILE A 265 11.44 8.14 24.92
N SER A 266 10.95 7.18 24.16
CA SER A 266 9.72 7.31 23.38
C SER A 266 8.51 7.05 24.27
N VAL A 267 7.54 7.97 24.23
CA VAL A 267 6.29 7.90 25.02
C VAL A 267 5.11 7.78 24.05
N PRO A 268 4.79 6.58 23.55
CA PRO A 268 3.85 6.39 22.45
C PRO A 268 2.44 6.92 22.72
N ASN A 269 2.00 6.90 23.96
CA ASN A 269 0.65 7.32 24.39
C ASN A 269 0.70 8.50 25.38
N ALA A 270 1.58 9.48 25.14
CA ALA A 270 1.76 10.61 26.06
C ALA A 270 0.47 11.39 26.33
N ALA A 271 -0.45 11.48 25.34
CA ALA A 271 -1.73 12.13 25.50
C ALA A 271 -2.72 11.34 26.35
N ASP A 272 -2.55 10.01 26.43
CA ASP A 272 -3.45 9.07 27.12
C ASP A 272 -2.95 8.75 28.55
N ILE A 273 -1.90 9.44 29.02
CA ILE A 273 -1.40 9.25 30.38
C ILE A 273 -2.49 9.69 31.36
N ASP A 274 -2.99 8.74 32.14
CA ASP A 274 -4.04 8.98 33.11
C ASP A 274 -3.56 9.91 34.25
N ASN A 275 -4.54 10.49 34.96
CA ASN A 275 -4.26 11.43 36.05
C ASN A 275 -3.37 10.84 37.15
N LYS A 276 -3.42 9.51 37.36
CA LYS A 276 -2.63 8.82 38.38
C LYS A 276 -1.16 8.79 37.98
N TRP A 277 -0.86 8.37 36.77
CA TRP A 277 0.51 8.37 36.25
C TRP A 277 1.05 9.80 36.08
N GLN A 278 0.21 10.73 35.61
CA GLN A 278 0.60 12.13 35.51
C GLN A 278 0.98 12.70 36.90
N ALA A 279 0.22 12.39 37.95
CA ALA A 279 0.53 12.83 39.31
C ALA A 279 1.88 12.25 39.79
N VAL A 280 2.16 10.97 39.51
CA VAL A 280 3.44 10.34 39.81
C VAL A 280 4.59 11.05 39.11
N LEU A 281 4.48 11.28 37.80
CA LEU A 281 5.50 11.95 36.98
C LEU A 281 5.74 13.38 37.44
N LEU A 282 4.69 14.14 37.75
CA LEU A 282 4.78 15.53 38.22
C LEU A 282 5.38 15.62 39.61
N SER A 283 5.21 14.63 40.48
CA SER A 283 5.77 14.61 41.83
C SER A 283 7.30 14.39 41.90
N THR A 284 7.89 13.88 40.84
CA THR A 284 9.36 13.59 40.81
C THR A 284 10.17 14.87 40.90
N LYS A 285 11.19 14.87 41.73
CA LYS A 285 12.08 16.05 41.93
C LYS A 285 13.43 15.90 41.23
N LYS A 286 13.79 14.68 40.84
CA LYS A 286 15.05 14.36 40.13
C LYS A 286 14.75 13.84 38.74
N VAL A 287 15.56 14.23 37.78
CA VAL A 287 15.39 13.85 36.37
C VAL A 287 15.50 12.32 36.18
N GLU A 288 16.41 11.66 36.92
CA GLU A 288 16.58 10.19 36.82
C GLU A 288 15.30 9.45 37.26
N ALA A 289 14.69 9.92 38.37
CA ALA A 289 13.41 9.33 38.84
C ALA A 289 12.26 9.58 37.86
N PHE A 290 12.25 10.76 37.22
CA PHE A 290 11.28 11.10 36.18
C PHE A 290 11.42 10.19 34.97
N LEU A 291 12.64 10.02 34.46
CA LEU A 291 12.93 9.17 33.30
C LEU A 291 12.64 7.69 33.59
N GLN A 292 12.95 7.23 34.83
CA GLN A 292 12.62 5.86 35.24
C GLN A 292 11.10 5.65 35.26
N SER A 293 10.34 6.59 35.83
CA SER A 293 8.87 6.51 35.86
C SER A 293 8.25 6.56 34.47
N LEU A 294 8.80 7.35 33.54
CA LEU A 294 8.41 7.34 32.13
C LEU A 294 8.66 5.98 31.48
N THR A 295 9.84 5.38 31.76
CA THR A 295 10.20 4.07 31.23
C THR A 295 9.27 2.98 31.77
N ASP A 296 8.90 3.04 33.03
CA ASP A 296 8.00 2.08 33.67
C ASP A 296 6.57 2.21 33.11
N PHE A 297 6.10 3.43 32.88
CA PHE A 297 4.82 3.69 32.17
C PHE A 297 4.84 3.08 30.77
N THR A 298 5.88 3.33 29.98
CA THR A 298 5.97 2.81 28.61
C THR A 298 5.96 1.29 28.57
N LYS A 299 6.65 0.61 29.52
CA LYS A 299 6.64 -0.85 29.61
C LYS A 299 5.25 -1.44 29.94
N GLN A 300 4.48 -0.76 30.80
CA GLN A 300 3.12 -1.22 31.16
C GLN A 300 2.11 -0.98 30.03
N SER A 301 2.33 0.02 29.19
CA SER A 301 1.44 0.33 28.04
C SER A 301 1.60 -0.69 26.88
N PHE A 302 2.55 -1.60 26.97
CA PHE A 302 2.80 -2.67 25.98
C PHE A 302 2.33 -4.07 26.41
N VAL A 303 1.72 -4.21 27.58
CA VAL A 303 1.07 -5.43 28.08
C VAL A 303 -0.44 -5.32 27.91
#